data_65ed08bc0437acb53c53479197e9adaf
#
_entry.id   65ed08bc0437acb53c53479197e9adaf
#
_cell.length_a   1.000
_cell.length_b   1.000
_cell.length_c   1.000
_cell.angle_alpha   90.00
_cell.angle_beta   90.00
_cell.angle_gamma   90.00
#
_symmetry.space_group_name_H-M   'P 1'
#
loop_
_entity.id
_entity.type
_entity.pdbx_description
1 polymer ?
#
loop_
_entity_poly.entity_id
_entity_poly.type
_entity_poly.pdbx_seq_one_letter_code
_entity_poly.pdbx_strand_id
1 'polypeptide(L)' 'MDQIKQLERQLKALREAYKQIFNSDEGKLIISDLEKRCHFMSTTNVKGDSHESAYMEGQRSVLLFIKSMLQDDNTKGK' A
#
# COMPACT_ATOMS: atom_id res chain seq x y z
N MET A 1 0.17 -26.54 11.57
CA MET A 1 -1.17 -26.12 11.18
C MET A 1 -1.66 -24.93 11.98
N ASP A 2 -1.49 -25.00 13.31
CA ASP A 2 -1.93 -23.90 14.14
C ASP A 2 -1.21 -22.59 13.83
N GLN A 3 0.08 -22.68 13.49
CA GLN A 3 0.84 -21.49 13.17
C GLN A 3 0.33 -20.81 11.91
N ILE A 4 -0.06 -21.62 10.92
CA ILE A 4 -0.58 -21.07 9.68
C ILE A 4 -1.90 -20.36 9.93
N LYS A 5 -2.76 -20.98 10.72
CA LYS A 5 -4.04 -20.38 11.05
C LYS A 5 -3.87 -19.07 11.84
N GLN A 6 -2.88 -19.07 12.74
CA GLN A 6 -2.59 -17.86 13.50
C GLN A 6 -2.14 -16.74 12.58
N LEU A 7 -1.26 -17.06 11.64
CA LEU A 7 -0.79 -16.04 10.68
C LEU A 7 -1.92 -15.51 9.84
N GLU A 8 -2.83 -16.40 9.42
CA GLU A 8 -3.97 -15.96 8.64
C GLU A 8 -4.87 -15.03 9.43
N ARG A 9 -5.10 -15.34 10.70
CA ARG A 9 -5.92 -14.47 11.55
C ARG A 9 -5.25 -13.12 11.74
N GLN A 10 -3.94 -13.12 11.96
CA GLN A 10 -3.21 -11.87 12.14
C GLN A 10 -3.26 -11.02 10.89
N LEU A 11 -3.11 -11.64 9.73
CA LEU A 11 -3.18 -10.92 8.48
C LEU A 11 -4.57 -10.35 8.26
N LYS A 12 -5.60 -11.14 8.56
CA LYS A 12 -6.96 -10.67 8.42
C LYS A 12 -7.23 -9.46 9.31
N ALA A 13 -6.79 -9.56 10.57
CA ALA A 13 -6.97 -8.45 11.50
C ALA A 13 -6.24 -7.21 11.02
N LEU A 14 -5.05 -7.39 10.48
CA LEU A 14 -4.28 -6.28 9.98
C LEU A 14 -4.96 -5.62 8.77
N ARG A 15 -5.49 -6.43 7.86
CA ARG A 15 -6.24 -5.90 6.73
C ARG A 15 -7.45 -5.11 7.18
N GLU A 16 -8.16 -5.63 8.18
CA GLU A 16 -9.33 -4.93 8.71
C GLU A 16 -8.94 -3.59 9.28
N ALA A 17 -7.81 -3.54 9.97
CA ALA A 17 -7.32 -2.28 10.52
C ALA A 17 -7.00 -1.29 9.42
N TYR A 18 -6.31 -1.74 8.37
CA TYR A 18 -6.01 -0.87 7.24
C TYR A 18 -7.29 -0.33 6.61
N LYS A 19 -8.26 -1.21 6.39
CA LYS A 19 -9.51 -0.80 5.77
C LYS A 19 -10.26 0.19 6.65
N GLN A 20 -10.30 -0.08 7.94
CA GLN A 20 -11.03 0.78 8.85
C GLN A 20 -10.48 2.19 8.86
N ILE A 21 -9.17 2.31 8.84
CA ILE A 21 -8.52 3.61 8.92
C ILE A 21 -8.53 4.32 7.58
N PHE A 22 -8.16 3.62 6.51
CA PHE A 22 -7.94 4.29 5.23
C PHE A 22 -9.19 4.41 4.37
N ASN A 23 -10.27 3.70 4.71
CA ASN A 23 -11.53 3.89 4.00
C ASN A 23 -12.38 5.01 4.61
N SER A 24 -11.95 5.57 5.73
CA SER A 24 -12.60 6.76 6.26
C SER A 24 -12.26 7.98 5.38
N ASP A 25 -13.01 9.05 5.56
CA ASP A 25 -12.74 10.27 4.81
C ASP A 25 -11.34 10.78 5.09
N GLU A 26 -10.94 10.76 6.35
CA GLU A 26 -9.60 11.20 6.72
C GLU A 26 -8.54 10.29 6.15
N GLY A 27 -8.81 8.98 6.15
CA GLY A 27 -7.86 8.04 5.59
C GLY A 27 -7.66 8.25 4.10
N LYS A 28 -8.74 8.52 3.39
CA LYS A 28 -8.64 8.79 1.96
C LYS A 28 -7.86 10.06 1.69
N LEU A 29 -8.03 11.05 2.53
CA LEU A 29 -7.25 12.27 2.43
C LEU A 29 -5.77 12.00 2.62
N ILE A 30 -5.46 11.15 3.59
CA ILE A 30 -4.07 10.78 3.86
C ILE A 30 -3.48 10.03 2.68
N ILE A 31 -4.23 9.08 2.12
CA ILE A 31 -3.75 8.34 0.95
C ILE A 31 -3.44 9.30 -0.19
N SER A 32 -4.33 10.27 -0.42
CA SER A 32 -4.12 11.25 -1.48
C SER A 32 -2.83 12.03 -1.25
N ASP A 33 -2.57 12.41 0.00
CA ASP A 33 -1.35 13.13 0.32
C ASP A 33 -0.12 12.25 0.11
N LEU A 34 -0.21 11.00 0.51
CA LEU A 34 0.90 10.06 0.34
C LEU A 34 1.21 9.82 -1.13
N GLU A 35 0.17 9.80 -1.96
CA GLU A 35 0.40 9.65 -3.39
C GLU A 35 1.24 10.78 -3.95
N LYS A 36 1.00 11.98 -3.47
CA LYS A 36 1.79 13.12 -3.89
C LYS A 36 3.21 13.04 -3.36
N ARG A 37 3.35 12.69 -2.08
CA ARG A 37 4.67 12.64 -1.45
C ARG A 37 5.53 11.52 -2.02
N CYS A 38 4.92 10.40 -2.34
CA CYS A 38 5.66 9.25 -2.85
C CYS A 38 5.78 9.26 -4.37
N HIS A 39 5.34 10.31 -5.01
CA HIS A 39 5.41 10.45 -6.48
C HIS A 39 4.75 9.26 -7.17
N PHE A 40 3.61 8.82 -6.60
CA PHE A 40 2.97 7.61 -7.10
C PHE A 40 2.55 7.75 -8.56
N MET A 41 2.03 8.91 -8.91
CA MET A 41 1.54 9.15 -10.25
C MET A 41 2.59 9.73 -11.19
N SER A 42 3.81 9.92 -10.70
CA SER A 42 4.89 10.47 -11.50
C SER A 42 5.79 9.35 -11.98
N THR A 43 6.52 9.63 -13.05
CA THR A 43 7.56 8.70 -13.47
C THR A 43 8.68 8.70 -12.44
N THR A 44 9.16 7.49 -12.14
CA THR A 44 10.27 7.35 -11.23
C THR A 44 11.59 7.26 -11.96
N ASN A 45 11.54 7.28 -13.26
CA ASN A 45 12.74 7.16 -14.07
C ASN A 45 13.41 8.51 -14.21
N VAL A 46 14.38 8.76 -13.36
CA VAL A 46 15.13 10.01 -13.38
C VAL A 46 16.38 9.80 -14.23
N LYS A 47 16.44 10.54 -15.32
CA LYS A 47 17.49 10.36 -16.30
C LYS A 47 18.84 10.71 -15.68
N GLY A 48 19.76 9.75 -15.74
CA GLY A 48 21.09 9.97 -15.26
C GLY A 48 21.30 9.82 -13.78
N ASP A 49 20.26 9.42 -13.04
CA ASP A 49 20.38 9.28 -11.60
C ASP A 49 19.62 8.04 -11.13
N SER A 50 20.33 6.92 -11.09
CA SER A 50 19.72 5.66 -10.68
C SER A 50 19.46 5.63 -9.18
N HIS A 51 20.20 6.37 -8.38
CA HIS A 51 19.98 6.42 -6.94
C HIS A 51 18.66 7.09 -6.62
N GLU A 52 18.37 8.19 -7.27
CA GLU A 52 17.11 8.89 -7.04
C GLU A 52 15.95 8.06 -7.53
N SER A 53 16.10 7.37 -8.65
CA SER A 53 15.04 6.49 -9.13
C SER A 53 14.75 5.37 -8.15
N ALA A 54 15.80 4.76 -7.59
CA ALA A 54 15.63 3.70 -6.60
C ALA A 54 14.92 4.23 -5.35
N TYR A 55 15.26 5.43 -4.94
CA TYR A 55 14.66 6.05 -3.78
C TYR A 55 13.15 6.24 -4.00
N MET A 56 12.79 6.75 -5.16
CA MET A 56 11.38 6.97 -5.49
C MET A 56 10.62 5.66 -5.59
N GLU A 57 11.26 4.62 -6.14
CA GLU A 57 10.62 3.32 -6.21
C GLU A 57 10.39 2.74 -4.83
N GLY A 58 11.30 2.99 -3.89
CA GLY A 58 11.11 2.57 -2.52
C GLY A 58 9.89 3.21 -1.90
N GLN A 59 9.73 4.52 -2.10
CA GLN A 59 8.56 5.22 -1.60
C GLN A 59 7.28 4.67 -2.22
N ARG A 60 7.31 4.45 -3.52
CA ARG A 60 6.16 3.95 -4.24
C ARG A 60 5.78 2.56 -3.77
N SER A 61 6.78 1.75 -3.46
CA SER A 61 6.58 0.38 -3.01
C SER A 61 5.78 0.33 -1.72
N VAL A 62 6.07 1.21 -0.77
CA VAL A 62 5.34 1.26 0.50
C VAL A 62 3.89 1.60 0.24
N LEU A 63 3.63 2.59 -0.61
CA LEU A 63 2.26 2.99 -0.91
C LEU A 63 1.50 1.87 -1.61
N LEU A 64 2.16 1.16 -2.51
CA LEU A 64 1.55 0.01 -3.17
C LEU A 64 1.17 -1.06 -2.17
N PHE A 65 2.01 -1.28 -1.15
CA PHE A 65 1.68 -2.23 -0.10
C PHE A 65 0.42 -1.81 0.63
N ILE A 66 0.33 -0.54 1.03
CA ILE A 66 -0.86 -0.05 1.72
C ILE A 66 -2.11 -0.27 0.86
N LYS A 67 -2.02 0.08 -0.41
CA LYS A 67 -3.16 -0.10 -1.30
C LYS A 67 -3.55 -1.56 -1.46
N SER A 68 -2.57 -2.46 -1.45
CA SER A 68 -2.86 -3.88 -1.56
C SER A 68 -3.63 -4.38 -0.34
N MET A 69 -3.38 -3.80 0.83
CA MET A 69 -4.09 -4.19 2.04
C MET A 69 -5.54 -3.72 2.04
N LEU A 70 -5.87 -2.76 1.20
CA LEU A 70 -7.23 -2.23 1.13
C LEU A 70 -8.11 -2.98 0.15
N GLN A 71 -7.54 -3.86 -0.65
CA GLN A 71 -8.32 -4.61 -1.63
C GLN A 71 -9.10 -5.72 -0.96
N ASP A 72 -10.31 -5.94 -1.46
CA ASP A 72 -11.12 -7.04 -0.97
C ASP A 72 -10.67 -8.35 -1.59
N ASP A 73 -10.79 -9.42 -0.81
CA ASP A 73 -10.47 -10.75 -1.30
C ASP A 73 -11.35 -11.12 -2.48
N ASN A 74 -12.57 -10.59 -2.53
CA ASN A 74 -13.52 -10.95 -3.58
C ASN A 74 -13.09 -10.47 -4.95
N THR A 75 -12.21 -9.50 -5.02
CA THR A 75 -11.78 -8.99 -6.31
C THR A 75 -10.78 -9.90 -6.99
N LYS A 76 -10.24 -10.85 -6.25
CA LYS A 76 -9.19 -11.71 -6.78
C LYS A 76 -9.70 -12.66 -7.84
N GLY A 77 -10.93 -13.05 -7.75
CA GLY A 77 -11.47 -14.02 -8.68
C GLY A 77 -11.84 -13.46 -10.04
N LYS A 78 -11.63 -12.21 -10.23
CA LYS A 78 -12.03 -11.56 -11.47
C LYS A 78 -11.06 -11.69 -12.60
#